data_93339674bc572830035e56c7eb20c25b
#
_entry.id   93339674bc572830035e56c7eb20c25b
#
_cell.length_a   1.000
_cell.length_b   1.000
_cell.length_c   1.000
_cell.angle_alpha   90.00
_cell.angle_beta   90.00
_cell.angle_gamma   90.00
#
_symmetry.space_group_name_H-M   'P 1'
#
loop_
_entity.id
_entity.type
_entity.pdbx_description
1 polymer ?
#
loop_
_entity_poly.entity_id
_entity_poly.type
_entity_poly.pdbx_seq_one_letter_code
_entity_poly.pdbx_strand_id
1 'polypeptide(L)'
;MARPQKFSVDQILDAAAAACAEHWRDTTIAHVARAVGAPTGSIYHRFESRDALFGALWLRSIDRFHVGLLDAAQIDDPREAMASLARHIPRFCRANPHDAKAMTLYRKGDLVDLVPASMRERVATVNDAVDGALRTVTEKRYGRLTDRRYRLAVLATRQGPYGLIRPMVGDDIPREFDAICVASAEGILALGD
;
A
#
# COMPACT_ATOMS: atom_id res chain seq x y z
N MET A 1 -22.43 -29.96 -14.68
CA MET A 1 -21.11 -29.74 -14.03
C MET A 1 -20.56 -28.43 -14.52
N ALA A 2 -20.29 -27.46 -13.61
CA ALA A 2 -19.63 -26.19 -13.98
C ALA A 2 -18.19 -26.49 -14.43
N ARG A 3 -17.79 -25.93 -15.59
CA ARG A 3 -16.44 -26.06 -16.12
C ARG A 3 -15.45 -25.48 -15.07
N PRO A 4 -14.36 -26.16 -14.69
CA PRO A 4 -13.41 -25.65 -13.71
C PRO A 4 -12.97 -24.24 -14.10
N GLN A 5 -13.00 -23.31 -13.17
CA GLN A 5 -12.53 -21.93 -13.41
C GLN A 5 -11.03 -21.99 -13.74
N LYS A 6 -10.67 -21.64 -14.98
CA LYS A 6 -9.31 -21.77 -15.51
C LYS A 6 -8.32 -20.82 -14.79
N PHE A 7 -8.81 -19.71 -14.18
CA PHE A 7 -8.01 -18.69 -13.50
C PHE A 7 -8.72 -18.19 -12.25
N SER A 8 -7.99 -18.06 -11.13
CA SER A 8 -8.49 -17.45 -9.89
C SER A 8 -8.47 -15.91 -9.97
N VAL A 9 -9.17 -15.25 -9.04
CA VAL A 9 -9.11 -13.79 -8.88
C VAL A 9 -7.68 -13.35 -8.57
N ASP A 10 -6.96 -14.07 -7.69
CA ASP A 10 -5.58 -13.75 -7.35
C ASP A 10 -4.63 -13.84 -8.54
N GLN A 11 -4.77 -14.86 -9.39
CA GLN A 11 -3.97 -14.96 -10.62
C GLN A 11 -4.23 -13.79 -11.59
N ILE A 12 -5.46 -13.30 -11.68
CA ILE A 12 -5.80 -12.13 -12.48
C ILE A 12 -5.17 -10.86 -11.85
N LEU A 13 -5.23 -10.71 -10.54
CA LEU A 13 -4.64 -9.57 -9.85
C LEU A 13 -3.11 -9.59 -9.89
N ASP A 14 -2.47 -10.77 -9.85
CA ASP A 14 -1.02 -10.90 -10.05
C ASP A 14 -0.61 -10.50 -11.47
N ALA A 15 -1.36 -10.95 -12.47
CA ALA A 15 -1.15 -10.52 -13.86
C ALA A 15 -1.40 -9.01 -14.05
N ALA A 16 -2.40 -8.45 -13.35
CA ALA A 16 -2.67 -7.01 -13.37
C ALA A 16 -1.52 -6.22 -12.72
N ALA A 17 -0.95 -6.70 -11.61
CA ALA A 17 0.20 -6.08 -10.95
C ALA A 17 1.44 -6.08 -11.87
N ALA A 18 1.73 -7.21 -12.54
CA ALA A 18 2.81 -7.31 -13.50
C ALA A 18 2.60 -6.36 -14.71
N ALA A 19 1.39 -6.33 -15.27
CA ALA A 19 1.06 -5.43 -16.37
C ALA A 19 1.16 -3.94 -15.97
N CYS A 20 0.80 -3.59 -14.72
CA CYS A 20 0.98 -2.25 -14.18
C CYS A 20 2.44 -1.87 -13.98
N ALA A 21 3.31 -2.81 -13.65
CA ALA A 21 4.75 -2.55 -13.56
C ALA A 21 5.32 -2.13 -14.92
N GLU A 22 4.83 -2.72 -16.01
CA GLU A 22 5.26 -2.44 -17.39
C GLU A 22 4.60 -1.19 -18.00
N HIS A 23 3.27 -1.05 -17.84
CA HIS A 23 2.48 -0.02 -18.56
C HIS A 23 1.91 1.06 -17.64
N TRP A 24 2.05 0.91 -16.34
CA TRP A 24 1.55 1.82 -15.31
C TRP A 24 0.08 2.23 -15.55
N ARG A 25 -0.19 3.55 -15.71
CA ARG A 25 -1.56 4.09 -15.89
C ARG A 25 -2.18 3.73 -17.24
N ASP A 26 -1.35 3.40 -18.24
CA ASP A 26 -1.79 2.97 -19.57
C ASP A 26 -2.14 1.48 -19.63
N THR A 27 -2.12 0.79 -18.48
CA THR A 27 -2.51 -0.62 -18.39
C THR A 27 -3.97 -0.80 -18.75
N THR A 28 -4.23 -1.72 -19.68
CA THR A 28 -5.56 -2.07 -20.18
C THR A 28 -5.97 -3.46 -19.70
N ILE A 29 -7.28 -3.76 -19.76
CA ILE A 29 -7.79 -5.13 -19.53
C ILE A 29 -7.16 -6.13 -20.52
N ALA A 30 -6.87 -5.71 -21.77
CA ALA A 30 -6.21 -6.55 -22.76
C ALA A 30 -4.78 -6.93 -22.36
N HIS A 31 -4.02 -6.03 -21.73
CA HIS A 31 -2.70 -6.34 -21.18
C HIS A 31 -2.78 -7.40 -20.07
N VAL A 32 -3.74 -7.26 -19.15
CA VAL A 32 -3.98 -8.23 -18.09
C VAL A 32 -4.42 -9.58 -18.65
N ALA A 33 -5.35 -9.60 -19.59
CA ALA A 33 -5.83 -10.83 -20.24
C ALA A 33 -4.70 -11.58 -20.93
N ARG A 34 -3.81 -10.86 -21.63
CA ARG A 34 -2.60 -11.43 -22.26
C ARG A 34 -1.65 -12.00 -21.21
N ALA A 35 -1.37 -11.26 -20.14
CA ALA A 35 -0.45 -11.68 -19.07
C ALA A 35 -0.94 -12.95 -18.34
N VAL A 36 -2.25 -13.07 -18.09
CA VAL A 36 -2.83 -14.27 -17.44
C VAL A 36 -3.10 -15.40 -18.44
N GLY A 37 -3.02 -15.17 -19.75
CA GLY A 37 -3.34 -16.15 -20.78
C GLY A 37 -4.85 -16.46 -20.89
N ALA A 38 -5.71 -15.47 -20.63
CA ALA A 38 -7.15 -15.60 -20.65
C ALA A 38 -7.81 -14.72 -21.72
N PRO A 39 -8.98 -15.12 -22.26
CA PRO A 39 -9.80 -14.20 -23.06
C PRO A 39 -10.26 -13.00 -22.22
N THR A 40 -10.30 -11.81 -22.80
CA THR A 40 -10.73 -10.57 -22.12
C THR A 40 -12.11 -10.72 -21.45
N GLY A 41 -13.05 -11.45 -22.07
CA GLY A 41 -14.35 -11.74 -21.50
C GLY A 41 -14.30 -12.48 -20.16
N SER A 42 -13.26 -13.32 -19.93
CA SER A 42 -13.07 -14.00 -18.64
C SER A 42 -12.72 -13.04 -17.51
N ILE A 43 -12.09 -11.91 -17.80
CA ILE A 43 -11.81 -10.85 -16.83
C ILE A 43 -13.11 -10.13 -16.47
N TYR A 44 -13.93 -9.76 -17.47
CA TYR A 44 -15.19 -9.07 -17.24
C TYR A 44 -16.24 -9.91 -16.49
N HIS A 45 -16.15 -11.24 -16.51
CA HIS A 45 -16.98 -12.10 -15.66
C HIS A 45 -16.68 -11.95 -14.15
N ARG A 46 -15.53 -11.40 -13.77
CA ARG A 46 -15.09 -11.22 -12.37
C ARG A 46 -15.04 -9.78 -11.93
N PHE A 47 -14.76 -8.89 -12.86
CA PHE A 47 -14.63 -7.46 -12.64
C PHE A 47 -15.51 -6.72 -13.65
N GLU A 48 -16.56 -6.07 -13.17
CA GLU A 48 -17.56 -5.41 -14.03
C GLU A 48 -16.99 -4.24 -14.86
N SER A 49 -15.82 -3.73 -14.47
CA SER A 49 -15.17 -2.63 -15.17
C SER A 49 -13.64 -2.68 -15.00
N ARG A 50 -12.94 -1.84 -15.78
CA ARG A 50 -11.52 -1.58 -15.59
C ARG A 50 -11.24 -1.06 -14.17
N ASP A 51 -12.04 -0.12 -13.69
CA ASP A 51 -11.85 0.51 -12.40
C ASP A 51 -12.17 -0.45 -11.25
N ALA A 52 -13.09 -1.42 -11.43
CA ALA A 52 -13.28 -2.52 -10.50
C ALA A 52 -12.03 -3.42 -10.39
N LEU A 53 -11.41 -3.78 -11.52
CA LEU A 53 -10.19 -4.60 -11.51
C LEU A 53 -9.01 -3.86 -10.84
N PHE A 54 -8.73 -2.64 -11.28
CA PHE A 54 -7.56 -1.90 -10.76
C PHE A 54 -7.80 -1.35 -9.35
N GLY A 55 -9.04 -1.08 -8.97
CA GLY A 55 -9.43 -0.79 -7.59
C GLY A 55 -9.20 -1.99 -6.68
N ALA A 56 -9.57 -3.20 -7.11
CA ALA A 56 -9.30 -4.44 -6.39
C ALA A 56 -7.80 -4.73 -6.28
N LEU A 57 -7.03 -4.50 -7.34
CA LEU A 57 -5.56 -4.59 -7.31
C LEU A 57 -4.97 -3.61 -6.29
N TRP A 58 -5.37 -2.34 -6.34
CA TRP A 58 -4.90 -1.31 -5.42
C TRP A 58 -5.21 -1.68 -3.97
N LEU A 59 -6.45 -2.11 -3.66
CA LEU A 59 -6.84 -2.56 -2.33
C LEU A 59 -5.98 -3.73 -1.85
N ARG A 60 -5.79 -4.76 -2.68
CA ARG A 60 -4.96 -5.92 -2.33
C ARG A 60 -3.51 -5.51 -2.03
N SER A 61 -2.94 -4.62 -2.83
CA SER A 61 -1.58 -4.14 -2.62
C SER A 61 -1.45 -3.32 -1.34
N ILE A 62 -2.43 -2.48 -1.02
CA ILE A 62 -2.51 -1.76 0.25
C ILE A 62 -2.67 -2.73 1.43
N ASP A 63 -3.54 -3.74 1.32
CA ASP A 63 -3.73 -4.73 2.39
C ASP A 63 -2.43 -5.50 2.68
N ARG A 64 -1.70 -5.93 1.66
CA ARG A 64 -0.38 -6.56 1.81
C ARG A 64 0.64 -5.62 2.48
N PHE A 65 0.65 -4.35 2.08
CA PHE A 65 1.51 -3.34 2.68
C PHE A 65 1.16 -3.09 4.16
N HIS A 66 -0.12 -3.07 4.51
CA HIS A 66 -0.60 -2.81 5.87
C HIS A 66 -0.23 -3.92 6.86
N VAL A 67 -0.07 -5.17 6.43
CA VAL A 67 0.34 -6.27 7.32
C VAL A 67 1.60 -5.89 8.11
N GLY A 68 2.67 -5.50 7.43
CA GLY A 68 3.92 -5.15 8.11
C GLY A 68 3.85 -3.84 8.92
N LEU A 69 2.96 -2.91 8.59
CA LEU A 69 2.70 -1.73 9.44
C LEU A 69 2.00 -2.13 10.74
N LEU A 70 1.00 -3.01 10.66
CA LEU A 70 0.29 -3.50 11.83
C LEU A 70 1.19 -4.35 12.71
N ASP A 71 2.04 -5.21 12.14
CA ASP A 71 3.05 -5.99 12.88
C ASP A 71 4.05 -5.07 13.59
N ALA A 72 4.56 -4.05 12.91
CA ALA A 72 5.48 -3.07 13.51
C ALA A 72 4.83 -2.30 14.68
N ALA A 73 3.54 -2.01 14.58
CA ALA A 73 2.80 -1.32 15.65
C ALA A 73 2.55 -2.18 16.90
N GLN A 74 2.74 -3.50 16.82
CA GLN A 74 2.65 -4.41 17.99
C GLN A 74 3.95 -4.47 18.80
N ILE A 75 5.06 -3.89 18.35
CA ILE A 75 6.32 -3.86 19.10
C ILE A 75 6.12 -3.06 20.37
N ASP A 76 6.49 -3.65 21.53
CA ASP A 76 6.22 -3.08 22.85
C ASP A 76 6.94 -1.75 23.09
N ASP A 77 8.22 -1.65 22.70
CA ASP A 77 8.96 -0.37 22.75
C ASP A 77 8.44 0.58 21.66
N PRO A 78 7.80 1.69 22.03
CA PRO A 78 7.23 2.60 21.07
C PRO A 78 8.29 3.33 20.19
N ARG A 79 9.53 3.42 20.62
CA ARG A 79 10.62 3.97 19.80
C ARG A 79 10.99 3.01 18.70
N GLU A 80 11.18 1.73 19.03
CA GLU A 80 11.45 0.69 18.03
C GLU A 80 10.23 0.46 17.13
N ALA A 81 9.00 0.53 17.64
CA ALA A 81 7.78 0.47 16.84
C ALA A 81 7.79 1.56 15.75
N MET A 82 8.07 2.82 16.12
CA MET A 82 8.15 3.95 15.17
C MET A 82 9.29 3.77 14.15
N ALA A 83 10.46 3.32 14.58
CA ALA A 83 11.59 3.01 13.69
C ALA A 83 11.23 1.88 12.72
N SER A 84 10.55 0.84 13.21
CA SER A 84 10.10 -0.30 12.40
C SER A 84 9.05 0.10 11.37
N LEU A 85 8.08 0.95 11.75
CA LEU A 85 7.10 1.55 10.83
C LEU A 85 7.78 2.30 9.69
N ALA A 86 8.76 3.17 10.00
CA ALA A 86 9.50 3.93 8.99
C ALA A 86 10.32 3.01 8.06
N ARG A 87 10.99 2.01 8.62
CA ARG A 87 11.81 1.02 7.93
C ARG A 87 10.99 0.10 7.02
N HIS A 88 9.74 -0.18 7.38
CA HIS A 88 8.85 -1.03 6.59
C HIS A 88 8.64 -0.50 5.17
N ILE A 89 8.53 0.82 4.99
CA ILE A 89 8.23 1.45 3.70
C ILE A 89 9.24 1.04 2.62
N PRO A 90 10.56 1.31 2.75
CA PRO A 90 11.54 0.91 1.73
C PRO A 90 11.65 -0.62 1.59
N ARG A 91 11.53 -1.37 2.70
CA ARG A 91 11.61 -2.83 2.67
C ARG A 91 10.46 -3.46 1.89
N PHE A 92 9.24 -3.03 2.13
CA PHE A 92 8.08 -3.52 1.39
C PHE A 92 8.20 -3.21 -0.10
N CYS A 93 8.50 -1.96 -0.45
CA CYS A 93 8.60 -1.53 -1.83
C CYS A 93 9.70 -2.28 -2.60
N ARG A 94 10.82 -2.57 -1.95
CA ARG A 94 11.92 -3.37 -2.52
C ARG A 94 11.53 -4.83 -2.70
N ALA A 95 10.85 -5.43 -1.71
CA ALA A 95 10.46 -6.84 -1.75
C ALA A 95 9.26 -7.11 -2.68
N ASN A 96 8.42 -6.09 -2.90
CA ASN A 96 7.15 -6.21 -3.64
C ASN A 96 7.02 -5.07 -4.67
N PRO A 97 7.93 -4.97 -5.68
CA PRO A 97 7.97 -3.82 -6.60
C PRO A 97 6.69 -3.66 -7.42
N HIS A 98 6.02 -4.75 -7.79
CA HIS A 98 4.76 -4.72 -8.51
C HIS A 98 3.61 -4.16 -7.65
N ASP A 99 3.48 -4.59 -6.39
CA ASP A 99 2.48 -4.04 -5.46
C ASP A 99 2.79 -2.57 -5.14
N ALA A 100 4.06 -2.23 -4.92
CA ALA A 100 4.50 -0.85 -4.70
C ALA A 100 4.11 0.06 -5.87
N LYS A 101 4.31 -0.40 -7.12
CA LYS A 101 3.90 0.34 -8.33
C LYS A 101 2.38 0.43 -8.43
N ALA A 102 1.65 -0.66 -8.15
CA ALA A 102 0.19 -0.68 -8.18
C ALA A 102 -0.43 0.31 -7.18
N MET A 103 0.14 0.46 -5.97
CA MET A 103 -0.31 1.47 -4.99
C MET A 103 -0.19 2.91 -5.49
N THR A 104 0.64 3.19 -6.50
CA THR A 104 0.78 4.54 -7.10
C THR A 104 -0.25 4.86 -8.18
N LEU A 105 -1.09 3.91 -8.58
CA LEU A 105 -2.09 4.10 -9.63
C LEU A 105 -3.12 5.17 -9.26
N TYR A 106 -3.54 5.18 -8.01
CA TYR A 106 -4.60 6.06 -7.52
C TYR A 106 -4.22 6.74 -6.21
N ARG A 107 -4.79 7.92 -5.99
CA ARG A 107 -4.95 8.46 -4.64
C ARG A 107 -6.27 7.92 -4.06
N LYS A 108 -6.29 7.61 -2.76
CA LYS A 108 -7.49 7.07 -2.09
C LYS A 108 -8.75 7.90 -2.38
N GLY A 109 -8.66 9.23 -2.28
CA GLY A 109 -9.80 10.12 -2.52
C GLY A 109 -10.36 10.02 -3.93
N ASP A 110 -9.48 9.99 -4.93
CA ASP A 110 -9.90 9.88 -6.34
C ASP A 110 -10.51 8.49 -6.64
N LEU A 111 -9.97 7.44 -6.02
CA LEU A 111 -10.41 6.06 -6.26
C LEU A 111 -11.83 5.79 -5.74
N VAL A 112 -12.24 6.40 -4.63
CA VAL A 112 -13.60 6.24 -4.06
C VAL A 112 -14.68 6.58 -5.09
N ASP A 113 -14.46 7.60 -5.93
CA ASP A 113 -15.42 8.03 -6.94
C ASP A 113 -15.39 7.17 -8.22
N LEU A 114 -14.25 6.52 -8.50
CA LEU A 114 -14.04 5.71 -9.70
C LEU A 114 -14.52 4.27 -9.55
N VAL A 115 -14.42 3.70 -8.35
CA VAL A 115 -14.81 2.29 -8.13
C VAL A 115 -16.32 2.11 -8.06
N PRO A 116 -16.82 0.88 -8.36
CA PRO A 116 -18.21 0.51 -8.14
C PRO A 116 -18.69 0.78 -6.71
N ALA A 117 -19.98 1.03 -6.53
CA ALA A 117 -20.58 1.33 -5.23
C ALA A 117 -20.28 0.27 -4.16
N SER A 118 -20.20 -1.01 -4.56
CA SER A 118 -19.84 -2.13 -3.69
C SER A 118 -18.43 -2.07 -3.09
N MET A 119 -17.53 -1.28 -3.67
CA MET A 119 -16.14 -1.15 -3.23
C MET A 119 -15.87 0.16 -2.47
N ARG A 120 -16.73 1.16 -2.55
CA ARG A 120 -16.48 2.52 -2.03
C ARG A 120 -16.18 2.54 -0.55
N GLU A 121 -16.97 1.84 0.27
CA GLU A 121 -16.74 1.77 1.71
C GLU A 121 -15.37 1.17 2.04
N ARG A 122 -15.00 0.07 1.38
CA ARG A 122 -13.70 -0.57 1.58
C ARG A 122 -12.52 0.34 1.20
N VAL A 123 -12.65 1.12 0.11
CA VAL A 123 -11.65 2.12 -0.28
C VAL A 123 -11.61 3.26 0.74
N ALA A 124 -12.75 3.77 1.18
CA ALA A 124 -12.83 4.88 2.13
C ALA A 124 -12.17 4.56 3.47
N THR A 125 -12.38 3.34 3.99
CA THR A 125 -11.93 2.89 5.32
C THR A 125 -10.62 2.12 5.32
N VAL A 126 -9.95 1.96 4.18
CA VAL A 126 -8.77 1.10 4.02
C VAL A 126 -7.65 1.39 5.03
N ASN A 127 -7.46 2.64 5.44
CA ASN A 127 -6.39 3.06 6.35
C ASN A 127 -6.80 3.05 7.84
N ASP A 128 -8.07 2.83 8.19
CA ASP A 128 -8.57 3.04 9.56
C ASP A 128 -7.84 2.21 10.59
N ALA A 129 -7.53 0.95 10.29
CA ALA A 129 -6.80 0.06 11.19
C ALA A 129 -5.36 0.55 11.46
N VAL A 130 -4.63 0.94 10.41
CA VAL A 130 -3.25 1.43 10.56
C VAL A 130 -3.21 2.83 11.17
N ASP A 131 -4.20 3.67 10.93
CA ASP A 131 -4.33 4.98 11.57
C ASP A 131 -4.64 4.81 13.08
N GLY A 132 -5.50 3.87 13.45
CA GLY A 132 -5.77 3.50 14.85
C GLY A 132 -4.52 2.96 15.56
N ALA A 133 -3.80 2.03 14.93
CA ALA A 133 -2.56 1.48 15.46
C ALA A 133 -1.49 2.56 15.66
N LEU A 134 -1.30 3.46 14.67
CA LEU A 134 -0.34 4.55 14.78
C LEU A 134 -0.72 5.55 15.90
N ARG A 135 -2.00 5.83 16.13
CA ARG A 135 -2.46 6.65 17.28
C ARG A 135 -2.05 6.01 18.61
N THR A 136 -2.25 4.70 18.76
CA THR A 136 -1.86 3.95 19.96
C THR A 136 -0.35 4.00 20.20
N VAL A 137 0.47 3.75 19.18
CA VAL A 137 1.94 3.83 19.29
C VAL A 137 2.39 5.27 19.60
N THR A 138 1.73 6.27 19.00
CA THR A 138 2.00 7.69 19.27
C THR A 138 1.72 8.05 20.74
N GLU A 139 0.61 7.57 21.29
CA GLU A 139 0.27 7.79 22.69
C GLU A 139 1.28 7.12 23.63
N LYS A 140 1.64 5.85 23.38
CA LYS A 140 2.69 5.14 24.12
C LYS A 140 4.03 5.89 24.09
N ARG A 141 4.43 6.43 22.91
CA ARG A 141 5.70 7.12 22.70
C ARG A 141 5.82 8.41 23.51
N TYR A 142 4.72 9.17 23.61
CA TYR A 142 4.72 10.52 24.21
C TYR A 142 3.97 10.64 25.53
N GLY A 143 3.36 9.55 26.01
CA GLY A 143 2.50 9.55 27.20
C GLY A 143 1.14 10.23 27.02
N ARG A 144 0.96 10.97 25.91
CA ARG A 144 -0.28 11.67 25.56
C ARG A 144 -0.39 11.87 24.07
N LEU A 145 -1.54 11.51 23.50
CA LEU A 145 -1.88 11.81 22.10
C LEU A 145 -2.33 13.27 21.96
N THR A 146 -1.75 13.97 20.99
CA THR A 146 -2.20 15.31 20.53
C THR A 146 -2.17 15.33 19.01
N ASP A 147 -2.94 16.24 18.38
CA ASP A 147 -2.95 16.39 16.92
C ASP A 147 -1.55 16.71 16.36
N ARG A 148 -0.75 17.52 17.08
CA ARG A 148 0.62 17.81 16.69
C ARG A 148 1.49 16.57 16.70
N ARG A 149 1.46 15.77 17.77
CA ARG A 149 2.24 14.53 17.91
C ARG A 149 1.82 13.49 16.90
N TYR A 150 0.52 13.35 16.65
CA TYR A 150 0.02 12.45 15.63
C TYR A 150 0.46 12.87 14.21
N ARG A 151 0.39 14.18 13.88
CA ARG A 151 0.92 14.67 12.60
C ARG A 151 2.42 14.37 12.44
N LEU A 152 3.22 14.58 13.49
CA LEU A 152 4.66 14.23 13.47
C LEU A 152 4.86 12.72 13.25
N ALA A 153 4.07 11.87 13.92
CA ALA A 153 4.14 10.43 13.71
C ALA A 153 3.79 10.01 12.27
N VAL A 154 2.74 10.59 11.67
CA VAL A 154 2.39 10.33 10.26
C VAL A 154 3.50 10.79 9.32
N LEU A 155 4.08 11.98 9.54
CA LEU A 155 5.22 12.48 8.76
C LEU A 155 6.42 11.55 8.89
N ALA A 156 6.78 11.18 10.12
CA ALA A 156 7.94 10.38 10.42
C ALA A 156 7.87 8.94 9.87
N THR A 157 6.72 8.29 10.01
CA THR A 157 6.62 6.85 9.78
C THR A 157 5.97 6.47 8.43
N ARG A 158 5.34 7.43 7.73
CA ARG A 158 4.64 7.16 6.47
C ARG A 158 5.05 8.13 5.36
N GLN A 159 4.80 9.43 5.52
CA GLN A 159 4.98 10.40 4.45
C GLN A 159 6.46 10.68 4.13
N GLY A 160 7.29 10.85 5.16
CA GLY A 160 8.73 11.08 5.00
C GLY A 160 9.43 9.89 4.33
N PRO A 161 9.34 8.68 4.88
CA PRO A 161 9.91 7.49 4.25
C PRO A 161 9.44 7.27 2.81
N TYR A 162 8.13 7.42 2.54
CA TYR A 162 7.62 7.32 1.17
C TYR A 162 8.15 8.43 0.27
N GLY A 163 8.24 9.67 0.77
CA GLY A 163 8.80 10.79 0.03
C GLY A 163 10.25 10.55 -0.41
N LEU A 164 11.06 9.97 0.48
CA LEU A 164 12.45 9.62 0.22
C LEU A 164 12.63 8.57 -0.88
N ILE A 165 11.77 7.56 -0.92
CA ILE A 165 11.89 6.46 -1.90
C ILE A 165 11.03 6.62 -3.14
N ARG A 166 10.10 7.58 -3.17
CA ARG A 166 9.12 7.75 -4.25
C ARG A 166 9.71 7.76 -5.66
N PRO A 167 10.87 8.39 -5.91
CA PRO A 167 11.49 8.37 -7.25
C PRO A 167 11.93 6.97 -7.71
N MET A 168 12.12 6.05 -6.76
CA MET A 168 12.65 4.69 -6.99
C MET A 168 11.56 3.61 -6.90
N VAL A 169 10.28 3.99 -6.69
CA VAL A 169 9.19 3.01 -6.59
C VAL A 169 8.97 2.29 -7.92
N GLY A 170 9.15 0.97 -7.89
CA GLY A 170 9.11 0.10 -9.06
C GLY A 170 10.48 -0.23 -9.64
N ASP A 171 11.54 0.43 -9.14
CA ASP A 171 12.93 0.19 -9.48
C ASP A 171 13.71 -0.37 -8.27
N ASP A 172 15.04 -0.46 -8.37
CA ASP A 172 15.86 -0.89 -7.24
C ASP A 172 15.97 0.21 -6.17
N ILE A 173 15.60 -0.13 -4.94
CA ILE A 173 15.70 0.75 -3.77
C ILE A 173 16.91 0.29 -2.94
N PRO A 174 18.00 1.08 -2.84
CA PRO A 174 19.18 0.71 -2.09
C PRO A 174 18.89 0.41 -0.61
N ARG A 175 19.61 -0.56 -0.04
CA ARG A 175 19.38 -1.02 1.35
C ARG A 175 19.64 0.06 2.41
N GLU A 176 20.50 1.02 2.12
CA GLU A 176 20.76 2.17 2.99
C GLU A 176 19.53 3.01 3.30
N PHE A 177 18.49 2.99 2.42
CA PHE A 177 17.24 3.69 2.69
C PHE A 177 16.48 3.15 3.92
N ASP A 178 16.77 1.92 4.36
CA ASP A 178 16.25 1.41 5.63
C ASP A 178 16.73 2.27 6.80
N ALA A 179 18.04 2.59 6.85
CA ALA A 179 18.64 3.42 7.88
C ALA A 179 18.31 4.91 7.70
N ILE A 180 18.30 5.41 6.47
CA ILE A 180 17.96 6.80 6.15
C ILE A 180 16.53 7.12 6.60
N CYS A 181 15.56 6.24 6.32
CA CYS A 181 14.16 6.42 6.73
C CYS A 181 14.03 6.43 8.26
N VAL A 182 14.76 5.56 8.97
CA VAL A 182 14.75 5.53 10.45
C VAL A 182 15.36 6.82 11.01
N ALA A 183 16.53 7.24 10.55
CA ALA A 183 17.18 8.46 11.04
C ALA A 183 16.33 9.71 10.78
N SER A 184 15.70 9.80 9.61
CA SER A 184 14.74 10.87 9.29
C SER A 184 13.53 10.85 10.23
N ALA A 185 12.98 9.65 10.50
CA ALA A 185 11.85 9.51 11.40
C ALA A 185 12.19 9.93 12.83
N GLU A 186 13.33 9.52 13.37
CA GLU A 186 13.80 9.88 14.70
C GLU A 186 13.94 11.40 14.84
N GLY A 187 14.56 12.08 13.84
CA GLY A 187 14.68 13.53 13.83
C GLY A 187 13.33 14.26 13.84
N ILE A 188 12.34 13.76 13.08
CA ILE A 188 10.99 14.34 13.06
C ILE A 188 10.28 14.09 14.39
N LEU A 189 10.37 12.88 14.95
CA LEU A 189 9.71 12.50 16.20
C LEU A 189 10.25 13.27 17.40
N ALA A 190 11.55 13.60 17.43
CA ALA A 190 12.16 14.40 18.48
C ALA A 190 11.55 15.82 18.61
N LEU A 191 10.92 16.34 17.57
CA LEU A 191 10.19 17.62 17.62
C LEU A 191 8.92 17.55 18.48
N GLY A 192 8.49 16.36 18.89
CA GLY A 192 7.31 16.11 19.72
C GLY A 192 7.60 15.88 21.21
N ASP A 193 8.90 15.70 21.55
CA ASP A 193 9.40 15.46 22.91
C ASP A 193 9.30 16.68 23.81
#